data_afaa99d01e701fca67ac9364a6af238f
#
_entry.id   afaa99d01e701fca67ac9364a6af238f
#
_cell.length_a   1.000
_cell.length_b   1.000
_cell.length_c   1.000
_cell.angle_alpha   90.00
_cell.angle_beta   90.00
_cell.angle_gamma   90.00
#
_symmetry.space_group_name_H-M   'P 1'
#
loop_
_entity.id
_entity.type
_entity.pdbx_description
1 polymer ?
#
loop_
_entity_poly.entity_id
_entity_poly.type
_entity_poly.pdbx_seq_one_letter_code
_entity_poly.pdbx_strand_id
1 'polypeptide(L)'
;MEELTMGARISERRRNKGLTQEALAKLLGVSNQAVSKWESDVCCPDIALLPQLVDALEMTLDELFGRACKAAIANDQILPVAAELPWADDESIHAVLFQGHRLLQPKEGSLFRRDRYDEIRKSVELHFSGTAQDIYSDFSVCCTNSTIHGSVRAGDGVTCGDVGGNVQAGDGVKCGSVGGDVQAGDGVTCSGDVKSNVRAGDSVSCGSVGGDVQASDSVRCGDVQGNVRASDSVHCSTVVGDVNADSVRFAKDGKGFSFTTR
;
A
#
# COMPACT_ATOMS: atom_id res chain seq x y z
N MET A 1 6.45 16.67 37.43
CA MET A 1 7.80 16.08 37.21
C MET A 1 8.67 17.21 36.72
N GLU A 2 9.73 17.54 37.46
CA GLU A 2 10.69 18.57 37.05
C GLU A 2 11.39 18.11 35.76
N GLU A 3 11.38 18.95 34.75
CA GLU A 3 12.16 18.70 33.53
C GLU A 3 13.65 18.75 33.88
N LEU A 4 14.38 17.68 33.58
CA LEU A 4 15.83 17.62 33.75
C LEU A 4 16.47 18.70 32.86
N THR A 5 17.39 19.46 33.44
CA THR A 5 18.18 20.45 32.69
C THR A 5 19.15 19.76 31.72
N MET A 6 19.71 20.52 30.75
CA MET A 6 20.71 19.99 29.80
C MET A 6 21.92 19.41 30.58
N GLY A 7 22.42 20.12 31.57
CA GLY A 7 23.57 19.65 32.38
C GLY A 7 23.25 18.37 33.13
N ALA A 8 22.05 18.24 33.68
CA ALA A 8 21.62 17.03 34.37
C ALA A 8 21.58 15.83 33.41
N ARG A 9 21.10 16.00 32.16
CA ARG A 9 21.10 14.97 31.14
C ARG A 9 22.52 14.53 30.73
N ILE A 10 23.41 15.48 30.51
CA ILE A 10 24.85 15.20 30.23
C ILE A 10 25.45 14.36 31.39
N SER A 11 25.24 14.78 32.62
CA SER A 11 25.75 14.09 33.80
C SER A 11 25.21 12.68 33.95
N GLU A 12 23.89 12.51 33.77
CA GLU A 12 23.23 11.22 33.82
C GLU A 12 23.76 10.25 32.75
N ARG A 13 23.78 10.69 31.47
CA ARG A 13 24.27 9.85 30.37
C ARG A 13 25.73 9.47 30.52
N ARG A 14 26.59 10.43 30.92
CA ARG A 14 27.98 10.15 31.20
C ARG A 14 28.14 9.06 32.28
N ARG A 15 27.41 9.19 33.41
CA ARG A 15 27.47 8.19 34.53
C ARG A 15 26.97 6.83 34.09
N ASN A 16 25.88 6.78 33.32
CA ASN A 16 25.34 5.53 32.79
C ASN A 16 26.36 4.79 31.90
N LYS A 17 27.25 5.54 31.21
CA LYS A 17 28.36 4.99 30.45
C LYS A 17 29.62 4.69 31.29
N GLY A 18 29.59 4.92 32.58
CA GLY A 18 30.75 4.71 33.45
C GLY A 18 31.91 5.69 33.20
N LEU A 19 31.66 6.79 32.52
CA LEU A 19 32.69 7.79 32.20
C LEU A 19 32.86 8.77 33.38
N THR A 20 34.12 9.15 33.66
CA THR A 20 34.40 10.31 34.52
C THR A 20 34.29 11.62 33.74
N GLN A 21 34.14 12.77 34.40
CA GLN A 21 34.16 14.07 33.73
C GLN A 21 35.47 14.29 32.96
N GLU A 22 36.59 13.81 33.51
CA GLU A 22 37.89 13.89 32.86
C GLU A 22 37.99 13.01 31.61
N ALA A 23 37.39 11.79 31.66
CA ALA A 23 37.32 10.91 30.50
C ALA A 23 36.49 11.50 29.35
N LEU A 24 35.33 12.09 29.68
CA LEU A 24 34.50 12.79 28.70
C LEU A 24 35.20 14.02 28.12
N ALA A 25 35.85 14.82 28.99
CA ALA A 25 36.62 15.98 28.55
C ALA A 25 37.74 15.61 27.56
N LYS A 26 38.46 14.51 27.83
CA LYS A 26 39.51 13.98 26.96
C LYS A 26 38.96 13.53 25.61
N LEU A 27 37.80 12.86 25.59
CA LEU A 27 37.13 12.44 24.33
C LEU A 27 36.74 13.62 23.45
N LEU A 28 36.31 14.73 24.07
CA LEU A 28 35.84 15.92 23.37
C LEU A 28 36.95 16.97 23.13
N GLY A 29 38.18 16.74 23.60
CA GLY A 29 39.28 17.69 23.45
C GLY A 29 39.09 18.98 24.26
N VAL A 30 38.35 18.95 25.38
CA VAL A 30 38.07 20.09 26.25
C VAL A 30 38.67 19.91 27.65
N SER A 31 38.61 20.95 28.49
CA SER A 31 39.03 20.82 29.88
C SER A 31 37.96 20.14 30.73
N ASN A 32 38.40 19.43 31.80
CA ASN A 32 37.50 18.85 32.80
C ASN A 32 36.58 19.91 33.44
N GLN A 33 37.08 21.15 33.61
CA GLN A 33 36.31 22.27 34.12
C GLN A 33 35.17 22.67 33.21
N ALA A 34 35.33 22.53 31.87
CA ALA A 34 34.27 22.81 30.93
C ALA A 34 33.12 21.79 31.09
N VAL A 35 33.42 20.50 31.14
CA VAL A 35 32.42 19.46 31.40
C VAL A 35 31.70 19.68 32.72
N SER A 36 32.43 20.00 33.79
CA SER A 36 31.87 20.30 35.12
C SER A 36 30.89 21.48 35.07
N LYS A 37 31.23 22.55 34.33
CA LYS A 37 30.36 23.72 34.16
C LYS A 37 29.09 23.40 33.33
N TRP A 38 29.20 22.53 32.35
CA TRP A 38 28.04 22.09 31.58
C TRP A 38 27.08 21.27 32.46
N GLU A 39 27.62 20.31 33.24
CA GLU A 39 26.83 19.44 34.13
C GLU A 39 26.18 20.18 35.28
N SER A 40 26.71 21.36 35.64
CA SER A 40 26.14 22.25 36.68
C SER A 40 25.31 23.41 36.10
N ASP A 41 25.02 23.38 34.77
CA ASP A 41 24.25 24.39 34.03
C ASP A 41 24.84 25.83 34.19
N VAL A 42 26.12 25.96 34.48
CA VAL A 42 26.80 27.26 34.53
C VAL A 42 27.04 27.82 33.13
N CYS A 43 27.29 26.97 32.15
CA CYS A 43 27.37 27.33 30.75
C CYS A 43 26.98 26.14 29.86
N CYS A 44 26.61 26.41 28.61
CA CYS A 44 26.32 25.37 27.61
C CYS A 44 27.60 24.97 26.86
N PRO A 45 27.65 23.73 26.31
CA PRO A 45 28.64 23.35 25.30
C PRO A 45 28.57 24.26 24.06
N ASP A 46 29.70 24.45 23.41
CA ASP A 46 29.72 25.14 22.11
C ASP A 46 28.93 24.33 21.08
N ILE A 47 28.21 25.02 20.20
CA ILE A 47 27.39 24.42 19.14
C ILE A 47 28.22 23.49 18.25
N ALA A 48 29.49 23.84 17.98
CA ALA A 48 30.39 23.01 17.19
C ALA A 48 30.78 21.68 17.86
N LEU A 49 30.67 21.60 19.20
CA LEU A 49 30.97 20.39 19.97
C LEU A 49 29.73 19.48 20.17
N LEU A 50 28.54 19.99 19.91
CA LEU A 50 27.32 19.21 20.15
C LEU A 50 27.27 17.87 19.40
N PRO A 51 27.66 17.76 18.12
CA PRO A 51 27.68 16.49 17.43
C PRO A 51 28.62 15.46 18.13
N GLN A 52 29.84 15.86 18.49
CA GLN A 52 30.80 15.00 19.16
C GLN A 52 30.35 14.63 20.59
N LEU A 53 29.68 15.55 21.30
CA LEU A 53 29.12 15.30 22.62
C LEU A 53 28.00 14.25 22.59
N VAL A 54 27.06 14.38 21.66
CA VAL A 54 25.94 13.43 21.57
C VAL A 54 26.43 12.06 21.12
N ASP A 55 27.39 11.99 20.19
CA ASP A 55 28.05 10.74 19.77
C ASP A 55 28.77 10.07 20.96
N ALA A 56 29.58 10.84 21.70
CA ALA A 56 30.30 10.32 22.88
C ALA A 56 29.37 9.79 23.97
N LEU A 57 28.20 10.40 24.11
CA LEU A 57 27.19 10.02 25.11
C LEU A 57 26.14 9.04 24.57
N GLU A 58 26.21 8.66 23.29
CA GLU A 58 25.21 7.82 22.59
C GLU A 58 23.78 8.32 22.84
N MET A 59 23.56 9.59 22.59
CA MET A 59 22.25 10.24 22.71
C MET A 59 21.99 11.12 21.50
N THR A 60 20.73 11.50 21.27
CA THR A 60 20.37 12.43 20.22
C THR A 60 20.44 13.89 20.72
N LEU A 61 20.52 14.85 19.77
CA LEU A 61 20.40 16.28 20.11
C LEU A 61 19.05 16.60 20.78
N ASP A 62 17.98 15.94 20.33
CA ASP A 62 16.67 16.15 20.93
C ASP A 62 16.60 15.65 22.39
N GLU A 63 17.23 14.52 22.69
CA GLU A 63 17.39 14.05 24.08
C GLU A 63 18.22 15.02 24.90
N LEU A 64 19.30 15.57 24.34
CA LEU A 64 20.13 16.56 25.01
C LEU A 64 19.34 17.83 25.35
N PHE A 65 18.51 18.32 24.42
CA PHE A 65 17.67 19.51 24.62
C PHE A 65 16.36 19.24 25.38
N GLY A 66 16.11 17.99 25.80
CA GLY A 66 14.89 17.63 26.51
C GLY A 66 13.62 17.66 25.66
N ARG A 67 13.80 17.72 24.38
CA ARG A 67 12.70 17.41 23.50
C ARG A 67 12.54 15.90 23.58
N ALA A 68 11.43 15.45 24.16
CA ALA A 68 11.05 14.06 24.02
C ALA A 68 10.92 13.77 22.52
N CYS A 69 11.97 13.23 21.90
CA CYS A 69 11.78 12.48 20.68
C CYS A 69 10.76 11.40 21.04
N LYS A 70 9.54 11.55 20.58
CA LYS A 70 8.64 10.43 20.48
C LYS A 70 9.35 9.43 19.57
N ALA A 71 9.96 8.43 20.23
CA ALA A 71 10.57 7.25 19.65
C ALA A 71 11.78 7.47 18.73
N ALA A 72 13.00 7.38 19.29
CA ALA A 72 14.06 6.66 18.64
C ALA A 72 13.53 5.22 18.43
N ILE A 73 13.39 4.82 17.19
CA ILE A 73 13.00 3.47 16.77
C ILE A 73 14.14 2.55 17.19
N ALA A 74 14.08 2.03 18.42
CA ALA A 74 14.83 0.86 18.81
C ALA A 74 14.04 -0.34 18.29
N ASN A 75 14.64 -1.04 17.34
CA ASN A 75 14.41 -2.42 16.99
C ASN A 75 13.06 -3.02 17.42
N ASP A 76 12.23 -3.41 16.46
CA ASP A 76 11.08 -4.30 16.61
C ASP A 76 9.83 -3.74 17.32
N GLN A 77 9.65 -2.44 17.38
CA GLN A 77 8.36 -1.88 17.71
C GLN A 77 7.77 -1.20 16.49
N ILE A 78 6.80 -1.86 15.92
CA ILE A 78 5.81 -1.34 14.99
C ILE A 78 5.48 0.10 15.40
N LEU A 79 5.68 1.03 14.49
CA LEU A 79 5.36 2.44 14.69
C LEU A 79 3.95 2.57 15.29
N PRO A 80 3.72 3.38 16.34
CA PRO A 80 2.39 3.60 16.92
C PRO A 80 1.45 4.37 15.97
N VAL A 81 1.71 4.33 14.67
CA VAL A 81 0.86 4.85 13.61
C VAL A 81 -0.33 3.90 13.33
N ALA A 82 -0.22 2.63 13.70
CA ALA A 82 -1.25 1.61 13.44
C ALA A 82 -2.60 1.91 14.15
N ALA A 83 -2.60 2.66 15.27
CA ALA A 83 -3.83 2.99 16.00
C ALA A 83 -4.70 4.07 15.29
N GLU A 84 -4.17 4.77 14.28
CA GLU A 84 -4.86 5.84 13.56
C GLU A 84 -5.09 5.51 12.07
N LEU A 85 -4.71 4.31 11.63
CA LEU A 85 -4.90 3.90 10.25
C LEU A 85 -6.36 3.44 10.02
N PRO A 86 -6.94 3.73 8.84
CA PRO A 86 -8.35 3.48 8.58
C PRO A 86 -8.70 2.00 8.28
N TRP A 87 -7.81 1.07 8.55
CA TRP A 87 -8.00 -0.37 8.38
C TRP A 87 -7.64 -1.14 9.66
N ALA A 88 -8.14 -2.37 9.75
CA ALA A 88 -7.87 -3.25 10.88
C ALA A 88 -6.40 -3.72 10.91
N ASP A 89 -5.93 -4.07 12.11
CA ASP A 89 -4.65 -4.77 12.28
C ASP A 89 -4.88 -6.24 11.91
N ASP A 90 -4.54 -6.60 10.69
CA ASP A 90 -4.68 -7.94 10.11
C ASP A 90 -3.42 -8.30 9.29
N GLU A 91 -3.45 -9.42 8.58
CA GLU A 91 -2.33 -9.88 7.74
C GLU A 91 -2.32 -9.26 6.33
N SER A 92 -3.13 -8.24 6.08
CA SER A 92 -3.23 -7.57 4.78
C SER A 92 -2.05 -6.63 4.53
N ILE A 93 -1.64 -6.51 3.27
CA ILE A 93 -0.62 -5.56 2.83
C ILE A 93 -1.29 -4.29 2.35
N HIS A 94 -0.96 -3.16 2.96
CA HIS A 94 -1.43 -1.85 2.58
C HIS A 94 -0.30 -0.99 2.04
N ALA A 95 -0.43 -0.47 0.81
CA ALA A 95 0.51 0.47 0.22
C ALA A 95 -0.10 1.87 0.20
N VAL A 96 0.51 2.79 0.93
CA VAL A 96 0.02 4.15 1.12
C VAL A 96 1.15 5.18 0.96
N LEU A 97 0.79 6.43 0.68
CA LEU A 97 1.73 7.54 0.58
C LEU A 97 1.65 8.47 1.78
N PHE A 98 2.83 8.88 2.26
CA PHE A 98 2.97 9.93 3.27
C PHE A 98 3.73 11.12 2.68
N GLN A 99 3.31 12.34 3.04
CA GLN A 99 4.08 13.56 2.88
C GLN A 99 4.42 14.12 4.26
N GLY A 100 5.67 13.94 4.68
CA GLY A 100 6.06 14.19 6.07
C GLY A 100 5.33 13.21 7.01
N HIS A 101 4.52 13.73 7.94
CA HIS A 101 3.74 12.93 8.90
C HIS A 101 2.26 12.77 8.50
N ARG A 102 1.88 13.25 7.32
CA ARG A 102 0.49 13.24 6.85
C ARG A 102 0.31 12.12 5.84
N LEU A 103 -0.62 11.19 6.13
CA LEU A 103 -1.12 10.22 5.16
C LEU A 103 -1.82 10.98 4.02
N LEU A 104 -1.39 10.72 2.79
CA LEU A 104 -2.06 11.24 1.59
C LEU A 104 -3.17 10.26 1.21
N GLN A 105 -4.41 10.74 1.25
CA GLN A 105 -5.57 9.99 0.82
C GLN A 105 -6.26 10.71 -0.33
N PRO A 106 -6.92 10.00 -1.25
CA PRO A 106 -7.75 10.62 -2.25
C PRO A 106 -8.84 11.46 -1.56
N LYS A 107 -9.00 12.71 -1.97
CA LYS A 107 -10.10 13.53 -1.48
C LYS A 107 -11.38 13.11 -2.18
N GLU A 108 -12.30 12.52 -1.43
CA GLU A 108 -13.66 12.31 -1.89
C GLU A 108 -14.27 13.66 -2.32
N GLY A 109 -14.78 13.74 -3.53
CA GLY A 109 -15.55 14.87 -4.05
C GLY A 109 -14.78 15.98 -4.77
N SER A 110 -13.51 15.84 -5.08
CA SER A 110 -12.77 16.84 -5.89
C SER A 110 -12.95 16.61 -7.38
N LEU A 111 -14.07 17.09 -7.94
CA LEU A 111 -14.39 17.00 -9.39
C LEU A 111 -13.51 17.91 -10.31
N PHE A 112 -12.67 18.81 -9.78
CA PHE A 112 -12.06 19.89 -10.58
C PHE A 112 -10.62 20.27 -10.28
N ARG A 113 -9.88 19.50 -9.45
CA ARG A 113 -8.44 19.71 -9.29
C ARG A 113 -7.74 18.36 -9.47
N ARG A 114 -6.86 18.26 -10.47
CA ARG A 114 -5.76 17.28 -10.45
C ARG A 114 -4.97 17.56 -9.19
N ASP A 115 -5.28 16.84 -8.13
CA ASP A 115 -4.56 16.94 -6.89
C ASP A 115 -3.18 16.31 -7.14
N ARG A 116 -2.14 16.88 -6.53
CA ARG A 116 -0.77 16.34 -6.58
C ARG A 116 -0.71 14.84 -6.22
N TYR A 117 -1.68 14.39 -5.43
CA TYR A 117 -1.87 12.96 -5.13
C TYR A 117 -2.14 12.14 -6.39
N ASP A 118 -3.04 12.56 -7.28
CA ASP A 118 -3.37 11.83 -8.52
C ASP A 118 -2.17 11.76 -9.49
N GLU A 119 -1.34 12.82 -9.54
CA GLU A 119 -0.13 12.81 -10.34
C GLU A 119 0.91 11.83 -9.81
N ILE A 120 1.10 11.77 -8.49
CA ILE A 120 2.04 10.86 -7.85
C ILE A 120 1.51 9.43 -7.93
N ARG A 121 0.21 9.21 -7.69
CA ARG A 121 -0.43 7.90 -7.72
C ARG A 121 -0.18 7.16 -9.04
N LYS A 122 -0.34 7.85 -10.16
CA LYS A 122 -0.14 7.28 -11.50
C LYS A 122 1.31 6.95 -11.85
N SER A 123 2.26 7.49 -11.10
CA SER A 123 3.71 7.25 -11.31
C SER A 123 4.28 6.15 -10.41
N VAL A 124 3.48 5.62 -9.48
CA VAL A 124 3.91 4.60 -8.53
C VAL A 124 3.27 3.26 -8.87
N GLU A 125 4.06 2.20 -8.88
CA GLU A 125 3.62 0.82 -9.03
C GLU A 125 4.16 -0.01 -7.87
N LEU A 126 3.27 -0.76 -7.21
CA LEU A 126 3.64 -1.72 -6.18
C LEU A 126 4.03 -3.05 -6.82
N HIS A 127 5.31 -3.40 -6.77
CA HIS A 127 5.78 -4.73 -7.15
C HIS A 127 5.87 -5.61 -5.91
N PHE A 128 5.10 -6.69 -5.89
CA PHE A 128 5.10 -7.65 -4.81
C PHE A 128 5.46 -9.06 -5.32
N SER A 129 6.30 -9.75 -4.57
CA SER A 129 6.65 -11.16 -4.82
C SER A 129 6.61 -11.94 -3.50
N GLY A 130 5.99 -13.10 -3.49
CA GLY A 130 5.83 -13.94 -2.30
C GLY A 130 4.39 -14.37 -2.07
N THR A 131 4.04 -14.61 -0.82
CA THR A 131 2.69 -15.04 -0.42
C THR A 131 2.04 -13.94 0.41
N ALA A 132 0.80 -13.58 0.06
CA ALA A 132 0.01 -12.64 0.84
C ALA A 132 -1.43 -13.14 0.98
N GLN A 133 -2.11 -12.69 2.04
CA GLN A 133 -3.55 -12.90 2.20
C GLN A 133 -4.29 -11.92 1.31
N ASP A 134 -4.21 -10.64 1.59
CA ASP A 134 -4.83 -9.58 0.80
C ASP A 134 -3.81 -8.49 0.45
N ILE A 135 -4.01 -7.77 -0.66
CA ILE A 135 -3.21 -6.62 -1.06
C ILE A 135 -4.13 -5.43 -1.33
N TYR A 136 -3.93 -4.35 -0.60
CA TYR A 136 -4.64 -3.08 -0.76
C TYR A 136 -3.66 -1.97 -1.12
N SER A 137 -3.83 -1.35 -2.28
CA SER A 137 -2.95 -0.29 -2.78
C SER A 137 -3.75 0.82 -3.44
N ASP A 138 -3.35 2.05 -3.19
CA ASP A 138 -3.87 3.20 -3.95
C ASP A 138 -3.19 3.32 -5.34
N PHE A 139 -2.17 2.50 -5.61
CA PHE A 139 -1.37 2.50 -6.83
C PHE A 139 -1.67 1.28 -7.69
N SER A 140 -1.04 1.21 -8.87
CA SER A 140 -0.99 -0.03 -9.64
C SER A 140 -0.29 -1.14 -8.87
N VAL A 141 -0.77 -2.37 -9.02
CA VAL A 141 -0.21 -3.56 -8.36
C VAL A 141 0.30 -4.55 -9.42
N CYS A 142 1.56 -4.93 -9.28
CA CYS A 142 2.19 -5.97 -10.09
C CYS A 142 2.66 -7.13 -9.19
N CYS A 143 1.99 -8.27 -9.27
CA CYS A 143 2.27 -9.45 -8.45
C CYS A 143 2.22 -10.77 -9.25
N THR A 144 2.85 -10.79 -10.43
CA THR A 144 2.82 -11.92 -11.36
C THR A 144 3.49 -13.20 -10.84
N ASN A 145 4.47 -13.06 -9.91
CA ASN A 145 5.20 -14.19 -9.30
C ASN A 145 4.79 -14.42 -7.85
N SER A 146 3.52 -14.18 -7.53
CA SER A 146 3.02 -14.23 -6.16
C SER A 146 1.86 -15.21 -6.02
N THR A 147 1.65 -15.69 -4.80
CA THR A 147 0.45 -16.44 -4.41
C THR A 147 -0.40 -15.55 -3.51
N ILE A 148 -1.56 -15.13 -4.02
CA ILE A 148 -2.51 -14.32 -3.27
C ILE A 148 -3.70 -15.19 -2.90
N HIS A 149 -3.86 -15.50 -1.62
CA HIS A 149 -4.94 -16.36 -1.14
C HIS A 149 -6.28 -15.64 -1.03
N GLY A 150 -6.26 -14.38 -0.68
CA GLY A 150 -7.41 -13.49 -0.57
C GLY A 150 -7.57 -12.58 -1.78
N SER A 151 -7.81 -11.30 -1.55
CA SER A 151 -8.23 -10.33 -2.56
C SER A 151 -7.13 -9.32 -2.90
N VAL A 152 -7.22 -8.73 -4.10
CA VAL A 152 -6.37 -7.62 -4.53
C VAL A 152 -7.23 -6.42 -4.86
N ARG A 153 -6.92 -5.28 -4.25
CA ARG A 153 -7.54 -3.99 -4.57
C ARG A 153 -6.48 -2.96 -4.92
N ALA A 154 -6.60 -2.37 -6.09
CA ALA A 154 -5.72 -1.30 -6.56
C ALA A 154 -6.50 -0.05 -6.96
N GLY A 155 -5.93 1.12 -6.74
CA GLY A 155 -6.49 2.39 -7.18
C GLY A 155 -6.40 2.57 -8.70
N ASP A 156 -5.36 1.99 -9.33
CA ASP A 156 -5.16 1.96 -10.77
C ASP A 156 -5.21 0.51 -11.29
N GLY A 157 -4.24 0.07 -12.08
CA GLY A 157 -4.23 -1.25 -12.70
C GLY A 157 -3.79 -2.40 -11.78
N VAL A 158 -4.23 -3.61 -12.09
CA VAL A 158 -3.78 -4.86 -11.46
C VAL A 158 -3.18 -5.78 -12.52
N THR A 159 -1.95 -6.23 -12.27
CA THR A 159 -1.30 -7.30 -13.05
C THR A 159 -0.81 -8.37 -12.10
N CYS A 160 -1.53 -9.47 -11.98
CA CYS A 160 -1.23 -10.56 -11.06
C CYS A 160 -1.19 -11.93 -11.76
N GLY A 161 -0.67 -12.94 -11.06
CA GLY A 161 -0.93 -14.35 -11.35
C GLY A 161 -2.33 -14.75 -10.90
N ASP A 162 -2.45 -15.93 -10.27
CA ASP A 162 -3.72 -16.41 -9.72
C ASP A 162 -4.05 -15.69 -8.41
N VAL A 163 -5.33 -15.35 -8.23
CA VAL A 163 -5.87 -14.69 -7.04
C VAL A 163 -7.02 -15.53 -6.46
N GLY A 164 -6.92 -15.89 -5.18
CA GLY A 164 -7.91 -16.73 -4.51
C GLY A 164 -9.25 -16.05 -4.23
N GLY A 165 -9.24 -14.74 -3.98
CA GLY A 165 -10.41 -13.91 -3.69
C GLY A 165 -10.83 -13.01 -4.85
N ASN A 166 -11.27 -11.79 -4.51
CA ASN A 166 -11.75 -10.80 -5.47
C ASN A 166 -10.61 -9.94 -6.03
N VAL A 167 -10.81 -9.39 -7.23
CA VAL A 167 -9.90 -8.40 -7.83
C VAL A 167 -10.67 -7.13 -8.15
N GLN A 168 -10.21 -6.00 -7.63
CA GLN A 168 -10.78 -4.69 -7.91
C GLN A 168 -9.68 -3.72 -8.36
N ALA A 169 -9.87 -3.08 -9.51
CA ALA A 169 -8.97 -2.07 -10.05
C ALA A 169 -9.73 -0.82 -10.49
N GLY A 170 -9.11 0.35 -10.33
CA GLY A 170 -9.64 1.61 -10.88
C GLY A 170 -9.52 1.66 -12.39
N ASP A 171 -8.45 1.08 -12.94
CA ASP A 171 -8.20 0.94 -14.38
C ASP A 171 -8.38 -0.53 -14.82
N GLY A 172 -7.44 -1.08 -15.58
CA GLY A 172 -7.55 -2.43 -16.13
C GLY A 172 -7.06 -3.54 -15.18
N VAL A 173 -7.56 -4.75 -15.41
CA VAL A 173 -7.14 -5.99 -14.73
C VAL A 173 -6.52 -6.96 -15.71
N LYS A 174 -5.33 -7.48 -15.37
CA LYS A 174 -4.66 -8.58 -16.05
C LYS A 174 -4.24 -9.64 -15.05
N CYS A 175 -4.93 -10.76 -15.03
CA CYS A 175 -4.69 -11.84 -14.04
C CYS A 175 -4.60 -13.21 -14.69
N GLY A 176 -4.19 -14.21 -13.88
CA GLY A 176 -4.39 -15.63 -14.15
C GLY A 176 -5.84 -16.04 -13.90
N SER A 177 -6.06 -17.01 -13.02
CA SER A 177 -7.40 -17.40 -12.55
C SER A 177 -7.81 -16.54 -11.34
N VAL A 178 -9.10 -16.28 -11.18
CA VAL A 178 -9.64 -15.52 -10.05
C VAL A 178 -10.74 -16.33 -9.35
N GLY A 179 -10.58 -16.49 -8.03
CA GLY A 179 -11.52 -17.26 -7.21
C GLY A 179 -12.80 -16.54 -6.82
N GLY A 180 -12.85 -15.22 -6.97
CA GLY A 180 -13.98 -14.36 -6.64
C GLY A 180 -14.44 -13.50 -7.81
N ASP A 181 -14.99 -12.34 -7.50
CA ASP A 181 -15.45 -11.33 -8.47
C ASP A 181 -14.28 -10.54 -9.05
N VAL A 182 -14.41 -10.09 -10.29
CA VAL A 182 -13.47 -9.15 -10.93
C VAL A 182 -14.20 -7.87 -11.31
N GLN A 183 -13.68 -6.74 -10.85
CA GLN A 183 -14.19 -5.41 -11.20
C GLN A 183 -13.05 -4.50 -11.65
N ALA A 184 -13.21 -3.91 -12.84
CA ALA A 184 -12.27 -2.97 -13.42
C ALA A 184 -12.99 -1.72 -13.96
N GLY A 185 -12.34 -0.56 -13.85
CA GLY A 185 -12.81 0.67 -14.49
C GLY A 185 -12.67 0.62 -16.01
N ASP A 186 -11.64 -0.05 -16.51
CA ASP A 186 -11.38 -0.30 -17.92
C ASP A 186 -11.60 -1.77 -18.29
N GLY A 187 -10.68 -2.37 -19.04
CA GLY A 187 -10.80 -3.73 -19.52
C GLY A 187 -10.33 -4.80 -18.52
N VAL A 188 -10.87 -6.00 -18.66
CA VAL A 188 -10.47 -7.21 -17.92
C VAL A 188 -9.87 -8.23 -18.86
N THR A 189 -8.66 -8.71 -18.55
CA THR A 189 -8.02 -9.83 -19.27
C THR A 189 -7.56 -10.88 -18.23
N CYS A 190 -8.23 -12.01 -18.19
CA CYS A 190 -7.81 -13.16 -17.40
C CYS A 190 -7.38 -14.32 -18.32
N SER A 191 -6.18 -14.83 -18.12
CA SER A 191 -5.71 -15.99 -18.88
C SER A 191 -6.34 -17.32 -18.43
N GLY A 192 -6.89 -17.34 -17.22
CA GLY A 192 -7.63 -18.44 -16.61
C GLY A 192 -9.10 -18.14 -16.39
N ASP A 193 -9.74 -18.95 -15.56
CA ASP A 193 -11.16 -18.85 -15.26
C ASP A 193 -11.45 -17.88 -14.11
N VAL A 194 -12.63 -17.29 -14.13
CA VAL A 194 -13.18 -16.50 -13.03
C VAL A 194 -14.35 -17.25 -12.41
N LYS A 195 -14.28 -17.58 -11.13
CA LYS A 195 -15.32 -18.42 -10.49
C LYS A 195 -16.63 -17.69 -10.20
N SER A 196 -16.62 -16.36 -10.21
CA SER A 196 -17.78 -15.54 -9.89
C SER A 196 -18.06 -14.54 -11.02
N ASN A 197 -18.46 -13.31 -10.71
CA ASN A 197 -18.88 -12.31 -11.71
C ASN A 197 -17.71 -11.49 -12.25
N VAL A 198 -17.87 -10.97 -13.48
CA VAL A 198 -16.91 -10.06 -14.11
C VAL A 198 -17.62 -8.77 -14.53
N ARG A 199 -17.10 -7.62 -14.08
CA ARG A 199 -17.57 -6.31 -14.51
C ARG A 199 -16.40 -5.44 -14.99
N ALA A 200 -16.50 -4.94 -16.21
CA ALA A 200 -15.53 -4.05 -16.82
C ALA A 200 -16.21 -2.79 -17.38
N GLY A 201 -15.52 -1.67 -17.31
CA GLY A 201 -15.94 -0.43 -17.96
C GLY A 201 -15.72 -0.42 -19.46
N ASP A 202 -14.91 -1.36 -19.99
CA ASP A 202 -14.60 -1.51 -21.40
C ASP A 202 -14.85 -2.95 -21.85
N SER A 203 -13.84 -3.71 -22.21
CA SER A 203 -13.97 -5.06 -22.73
C SER A 203 -13.56 -6.15 -21.71
N VAL A 204 -14.12 -7.33 -21.85
CA VAL A 204 -13.77 -8.53 -21.06
C VAL A 204 -13.19 -9.62 -21.95
N SER A 205 -12.05 -10.17 -21.57
CA SER A 205 -11.45 -11.38 -22.15
C SER A 205 -11.02 -12.34 -21.05
N CYS A 206 -11.73 -13.45 -20.88
CA CYS A 206 -11.48 -14.43 -19.82
C CYS A 206 -11.57 -15.87 -20.36
N GLY A 207 -11.13 -16.84 -19.54
CA GLY A 207 -11.53 -18.23 -19.68
C GLY A 207 -13.02 -18.40 -19.39
N SER A 208 -13.40 -19.43 -18.65
CA SER A 208 -14.80 -19.61 -18.24
C SER A 208 -15.16 -18.69 -17.07
N VAL A 209 -16.41 -18.28 -16.96
CA VAL A 209 -16.94 -17.42 -15.92
C VAL A 209 -18.11 -18.11 -15.21
N GLY A 210 -18.00 -18.26 -13.89
CA GLY A 210 -19.01 -18.94 -13.07
C GLY A 210 -20.26 -18.11 -12.77
N GLY A 211 -20.23 -16.80 -13.00
CA GLY A 211 -21.32 -15.88 -12.75
C GLY A 211 -21.68 -15.04 -13.99
N ASP A 212 -22.16 -13.82 -13.74
CA ASP A 212 -22.54 -12.85 -14.76
C ASP A 212 -21.32 -12.11 -15.32
N VAL A 213 -21.39 -11.72 -16.60
CA VAL A 213 -20.40 -10.89 -17.28
C VAL A 213 -21.03 -9.59 -17.76
N GLN A 214 -20.47 -8.47 -17.37
CA GLN A 214 -20.89 -7.15 -17.82
C GLN A 214 -19.70 -6.35 -18.36
N ALA A 215 -19.80 -5.88 -19.60
CA ALA A 215 -18.85 -4.99 -20.25
C ALA A 215 -19.59 -3.84 -20.95
N SER A 216 -18.91 -2.69 -21.12
CA SER A 216 -19.51 -1.59 -21.89
C SER A 216 -19.27 -1.75 -23.38
N ASP A 217 -18.28 -2.53 -23.80
CA ASP A 217 -17.94 -2.75 -25.21
C ASP A 217 -18.14 -4.22 -25.59
N SER A 218 -17.12 -5.05 -25.50
CA SER A 218 -17.18 -6.42 -25.99
C SER A 218 -16.81 -7.47 -24.94
N VAL A 219 -17.35 -8.68 -25.07
CA VAL A 219 -17.07 -9.84 -24.24
C VAL A 219 -16.52 -10.99 -25.06
N ARG A 220 -15.38 -11.52 -24.66
CA ARG A 220 -14.80 -12.77 -25.18
C ARG A 220 -14.49 -13.72 -24.02
N CYS A 221 -15.29 -14.74 -23.85
CA CYS A 221 -15.14 -15.72 -22.78
C CYS A 221 -15.25 -17.15 -23.30
N GLY A 222 -14.84 -18.11 -22.47
CA GLY A 222 -15.19 -19.51 -22.61
C GLY A 222 -16.66 -19.76 -22.28
N ASP A 223 -16.93 -20.66 -21.34
CA ASP A 223 -18.28 -20.95 -20.87
C ASP A 223 -18.68 -19.94 -19.78
N VAL A 224 -19.89 -19.38 -19.89
CA VAL A 224 -20.46 -18.46 -18.90
C VAL A 224 -21.71 -19.09 -18.28
N GLN A 225 -21.72 -19.22 -16.95
CA GLN A 225 -22.86 -19.81 -16.22
C GLN A 225 -24.01 -18.83 -15.96
N GLY A 226 -23.70 -17.54 -15.94
CA GLY A 226 -24.68 -16.46 -15.72
C GLY A 226 -25.07 -15.76 -17.01
N ASN A 227 -25.53 -14.51 -16.86
CA ASN A 227 -25.93 -13.63 -17.94
C ASN A 227 -24.74 -12.89 -18.51
N VAL A 228 -24.81 -12.54 -19.80
CA VAL A 228 -23.80 -11.72 -20.46
C VAL A 228 -24.43 -10.43 -20.99
N ARG A 229 -23.85 -9.30 -20.65
CA ARG A 229 -24.26 -7.98 -21.16
C ARG A 229 -23.07 -7.24 -21.73
N ALA A 230 -23.17 -6.84 -23.00
CA ALA A 230 -22.22 -6.00 -23.70
C ALA A 230 -22.98 -5.01 -24.59
N SER A 231 -22.36 -3.89 -25.00
CA SER A 231 -23.02 -2.98 -25.96
C SER A 231 -22.75 -3.40 -27.40
N ASP A 232 -21.53 -3.85 -27.71
CA ASP A 232 -21.12 -4.20 -29.07
C ASP A 232 -21.25 -5.72 -29.33
N SER A 233 -20.28 -6.49 -28.89
CA SER A 233 -20.22 -7.89 -29.30
C SER A 233 -19.95 -8.88 -28.15
N VAL A 234 -20.56 -10.06 -28.26
CA VAL A 234 -20.32 -11.20 -27.39
C VAL A 234 -19.81 -12.38 -28.21
N HIS A 235 -18.68 -12.92 -27.81
CA HIS A 235 -18.06 -14.14 -28.33
C HIS A 235 -17.75 -15.11 -27.21
N CYS A 236 -18.60 -16.07 -27.00
CA CYS A 236 -18.46 -17.10 -25.95
C CYS A 236 -18.55 -18.52 -26.52
N SER A 237 -18.06 -19.50 -25.76
CA SER A 237 -18.29 -20.92 -26.11
C SER A 237 -19.73 -21.30 -25.83
N THR A 238 -20.16 -21.11 -24.58
CA THR A 238 -21.56 -21.33 -24.14
C THR A 238 -21.98 -20.22 -23.18
N VAL A 239 -23.25 -19.93 -23.10
CA VAL A 239 -23.85 -19.05 -22.08
C VAL A 239 -25.12 -19.74 -21.59
N VAL A 240 -25.24 -19.94 -20.27
CA VAL A 240 -26.42 -20.58 -19.65
C VAL A 240 -27.55 -19.57 -19.44
N GLY A 241 -27.22 -18.33 -19.11
CA GLY A 241 -28.18 -17.25 -18.89
C GLY A 241 -28.53 -16.48 -20.15
N ASP A 242 -29.07 -15.28 -19.95
CA ASP A 242 -29.46 -14.37 -21.03
C ASP A 242 -28.26 -13.63 -21.63
N VAL A 243 -28.29 -13.35 -22.95
CA VAL A 243 -27.25 -12.57 -23.63
C VAL A 243 -27.90 -11.30 -24.22
N ASN A 244 -27.31 -10.15 -23.93
CA ASN A 244 -27.72 -8.85 -24.47
C ASN A 244 -26.49 -8.16 -25.07
N ALA A 245 -26.48 -8.05 -26.41
CA ALA A 245 -25.45 -7.36 -27.20
C ALA A 245 -25.96 -7.12 -28.60
N ASP A 246 -25.33 -6.18 -29.33
CA ASP A 246 -25.67 -5.91 -30.74
C ASP A 246 -25.28 -7.07 -31.67
N SER A 247 -24.20 -7.76 -31.37
CA SER A 247 -23.72 -8.91 -32.13
C SER A 247 -23.33 -10.08 -31.21
N VAL A 248 -23.82 -11.28 -31.48
CA VAL A 248 -23.55 -12.46 -30.69
C VAL A 248 -22.99 -13.58 -31.54
N ARG A 249 -21.87 -14.17 -31.16
CA ARG A 249 -21.25 -15.33 -31.80
C ARG A 249 -20.92 -16.38 -30.76
N PHE A 250 -21.33 -17.63 -31.05
CA PHE A 250 -20.95 -18.78 -30.23
C PHE A 250 -19.98 -19.70 -30.98
N ALA A 251 -19.07 -20.35 -30.25
CA ALA A 251 -18.27 -21.40 -30.83
C ALA A 251 -19.19 -22.54 -31.29
N LYS A 252 -18.80 -23.29 -32.36
CA LYS A 252 -19.63 -24.14 -33.19
C LYS A 252 -20.45 -25.25 -32.49
N ASP A 253 -20.30 -25.49 -31.19
CA ASP A 253 -20.92 -26.63 -30.50
C ASP A 253 -21.93 -26.23 -29.39
N GLY A 254 -22.35 -24.97 -29.37
CA GLY A 254 -23.26 -24.45 -28.32
C GLY A 254 -24.72 -24.84 -28.50
N LYS A 255 -25.27 -25.54 -27.52
CA LYS A 255 -26.71 -25.83 -27.41
C LYS A 255 -27.40 -24.84 -26.47
N GLY A 256 -28.44 -24.19 -27.00
CA GLY A 256 -29.51 -23.58 -26.25
C GLY A 256 -29.39 -22.08 -25.95
N PHE A 257 -30.25 -21.24 -26.54
CA PHE A 257 -30.22 -19.78 -26.38
C PHE A 257 -31.58 -19.16 -26.40
N SER A 258 -31.76 -18.13 -25.57
CA SER A 258 -32.77 -17.10 -25.70
C SER A 258 -32.06 -15.81 -26.19
N PHE A 259 -32.51 -15.22 -27.29
CA PHE A 259 -32.02 -13.94 -27.78
C PHE A 259 -33.02 -12.86 -27.45
N THR A 260 -32.58 -11.76 -26.88
CA THR A 260 -33.33 -10.51 -26.86
C THR A 260 -32.49 -9.45 -27.57
N THR A 261 -32.73 -9.27 -28.87
CA THR A 261 -32.29 -8.08 -29.60
C THR A 261 -33.34 -7.01 -29.41
N ARG A 262 -32.94 -5.79 -29.03
CA ARG A 262 -33.79 -4.59 -29.10
C ARG A 262 -33.65 -3.94 -30.44
#